data_f2595289762a1cbc1f8c99997159c182
#
_entry.id   f2595289762a1cbc1f8c99997159c182
#
_cell.length_a   1.000
_cell.length_b   1.000
_cell.length_c   1.000
_cell.angle_alpha   90.00
_cell.angle_beta   90.00
_cell.angle_gamma   90.00
#
_symmetry.space_group_name_H-M   'P 1'
#
loop_
_entity.id
_entity.type
_entity.pdbx_description
1 polymer ?
#
loop_
_entity_poly.entity_id
_entity_poly.type
_entity_poly.pdbx_seq_one_letter_code
_entity_poly.pdbx_strand_id
1 'polypeptide(L)'
;LLLQTARRFPDRPALIWRDTTWIWADFAARVQAAAGALAARGVGHGDRVLLHARNSNAVLETMFASWMLGAIWVPTNFRLTPPEVAYLARSSGATVHIFDPAFPEHQAAAKAENPACTLEISIGPEWDALAAAGPAIMRPADVDRDHPAWFFYTSGTTGRPKAGVLTHGQLEYVVCNHLCDLMPGTTEQDVSLVVAPLSHGAGVHALPQVARGAASVLLPSERLDCEEAWRLVERYRVTNMFTVPTILTMLARHDAVDRYDHSSLRYVIYAGAPMYRADQKQALARLGPVLVQYFGLGEVTGNITVLPPSLHSLDDAAMPVGSCGFPRTGMEVAILDVDGIHLPPDATGEICVRGPGVFAGYHDNPEATEAATRFGWFHTGDLGHVDARGFVYITGRASDMYISGGSNVYPREIEEVLLTCPGVLEACVVGVPDTKWGESGVAVLVIDSGTVLDASRVLMHLEGALAKYKWPQRVVFWPELPKSGYGKVTKREVKRLLQENGT
;
A
#
# COMPACT_ATOMS: atom_id res chain seq x y z
N LEU A 1 -15.09 15.29 8.73
CA LEU A 1 -15.26 14.70 7.40
C LEU A 1 -16.59 13.93 7.32
N LEU A 2 -16.73 12.75 7.93
CA LEU A 2 -17.90 11.86 7.84
C LEU A 2 -19.24 12.58 8.12
N LEU A 3 -19.35 13.27 9.27
CA LEU A 3 -20.59 13.94 9.67
C LEU A 3 -21.00 15.08 8.71
N GLN A 4 -20.04 15.76 8.09
CA GLN A 4 -20.32 16.77 7.07
C GLN A 4 -20.88 16.12 5.81
N THR A 5 -20.32 15.00 5.39
CA THR A 5 -20.77 14.24 4.22
C THR A 5 -22.18 13.67 4.43
N ALA A 6 -22.43 13.07 5.59
CA ALA A 6 -23.76 12.56 5.94
C ALA A 6 -24.85 13.65 5.96
N ARG A 7 -24.51 14.90 6.36
CA ARG A 7 -25.45 16.03 6.28
C ARG A 7 -25.70 16.49 4.84
N ARG A 8 -24.67 16.44 3.98
CA ARG A 8 -24.77 16.90 2.58
C ARG A 8 -25.49 15.89 1.68
N PHE A 9 -25.28 14.60 1.95
CA PHE A 9 -25.72 13.50 1.08
C PHE A 9 -26.39 12.36 1.88
N PRO A 10 -27.37 12.63 2.76
CA PRO A 10 -27.88 11.66 3.73
C PRO A 10 -28.37 10.36 3.07
N ASP A 11 -29.09 10.49 1.96
CA ASP A 11 -29.80 9.38 1.29
C ASP A 11 -28.96 8.66 0.23
N ARG A 12 -27.72 9.12 -0.03
CA ARG A 12 -26.86 8.47 -1.02
C ARG A 12 -26.13 7.27 -0.42
N PRO A 13 -25.84 6.23 -1.23
CA PRO A 13 -25.02 5.11 -0.80
C PRO A 13 -23.64 5.57 -0.28
N ALA A 14 -23.25 5.08 0.90
CA ALA A 14 -21.95 5.29 1.50
C ALA A 14 -21.07 4.05 1.35
N LEU A 15 -21.62 2.90 1.74
CA LEU A 15 -20.93 1.63 1.75
C LEU A 15 -21.85 0.51 1.26
N ILE A 16 -21.31 -0.32 0.38
CA ILE A 16 -22.01 -1.49 -0.17
C ILE A 16 -21.14 -2.71 0.11
N TRP A 17 -21.70 -3.68 0.82
CA TRP A 17 -21.01 -4.92 1.12
C TRP A 17 -21.99 -6.10 1.15
N ARG A 18 -21.74 -7.11 0.35
CA ARG A 18 -22.65 -8.24 0.13
C ARG A 18 -24.03 -7.74 -0.31
N ASP A 19 -25.10 -8.09 0.40
CA ASP A 19 -26.45 -7.68 0.09
C ASP A 19 -26.91 -6.42 0.85
N THR A 20 -25.99 -5.78 1.60
CA THR A 20 -26.30 -4.61 2.43
C THR A 20 -25.75 -3.35 1.80
N THR A 21 -26.60 -2.33 1.74
CA THR A 21 -26.22 -0.95 1.38
C THR A 21 -26.54 -0.04 2.56
N TRP A 22 -25.52 0.63 3.08
CA TRP A 22 -25.69 1.72 4.03
C TRP A 22 -25.67 3.04 3.28
N ILE A 23 -26.67 3.89 3.50
CA ILE A 23 -26.65 5.28 3.09
C ILE A 23 -25.79 6.11 4.06
N TRP A 24 -25.38 7.32 3.67
CA TRP A 24 -24.51 8.15 4.50
C TRP A 24 -25.11 8.46 5.88
N ALA A 25 -26.43 8.66 5.96
CA ALA A 25 -27.10 8.89 7.25
C ALA A 25 -26.98 7.68 8.17
N ASP A 26 -27.25 6.48 7.66
CA ASP A 26 -27.18 5.23 8.44
C ASP A 26 -25.75 4.90 8.85
N PHE A 27 -24.80 5.05 7.91
CA PHE A 27 -23.40 4.78 8.19
C PHE A 27 -22.85 5.72 9.28
N ALA A 28 -23.19 7.02 9.21
CA ALA A 28 -22.81 7.98 10.25
C ALA A 28 -23.47 7.68 11.59
N ALA A 29 -24.74 7.30 11.60
CA ALA A 29 -25.44 6.93 12.84
C ALA A 29 -24.81 5.70 13.51
N ARG A 30 -24.44 4.67 12.74
CA ARG A 30 -23.73 3.47 13.23
C ARG A 30 -22.37 3.84 13.83
N VAL A 31 -21.60 4.70 13.16
CA VAL A 31 -20.31 5.20 13.69
C VAL A 31 -20.50 5.97 15.00
N GLN A 32 -21.50 6.85 15.07
CA GLN A 32 -21.81 7.62 16.27
C GLN A 32 -22.22 6.74 17.45
N ALA A 33 -23.02 5.71 17.20
CA ALA A 33 -23.43 4.73 18.20
C ALA A 33 -22.24 3.86 18.66
N ALA A 34 -21.42 3.38 17.72
CA ALA A 34 -20.21 2.61 18.04
C ALA A 34 -19.23 3.44 18.88
N ALA A 35 -19.00 4.72 18.53
CA ALA A 35 -18.16 5.62 19.32
C ALA A 35 -18.70 5.80 20.73
N GLY A 36 -20.01 5.99 20.89
CA GLY A 36 -20.62 6.11 22.21
C GLY A 36 -20.55 4.83 23.04
N ALA A 37 -20.69 3.67 22.41
CA ALA A 37 -20.54 2.39 23.06
C ALA A 37 -19.10 2.12 23.53
N LEU A 38 -18.11 2.55 22.75
CA LEU A 38 -16.69 2.53 23.13
C LEU A 38 -16.40 3.52 24.28
N ALA A 39 -16.93 4.75 24.21
CA ALA A 39 -16.78 5.76 25.26
C ALA A 39 -17.38 5.29 26.60
N ALA A 40 -18.56 4.65 26.56
CA ALA A 40 -19.21 4.07 27.75
C ALA A 40 -18.37 2.95 28.39
N ARG A 41 -17.39 2.40 27.67
CA ARG A 41 -16.43 1.39 28.15
C ARG A 41 -15.06 1.99 28.49
N GLY A 42 -14.96 3.32 28.55
CA GLY A 42 -13.76 4.05 28.95
C GLY A 42 -12.78 4.38 27.82
N VAL A 43 -13.14 4.14 26.55
CA VAL A 43 -12.29 4.52 25.43
C VAL A 43 -12.38 6.02 25.16
N GLY A 44 -11.26 6.68 25.05
CA GLY A 44 -11.19 8.11 24.86
C GLY A 44 -9.91 8.60 24.17
N HIS A 45 -9.61 9.86 24.38
CA HIS A 45 -8.49 10.57 23.79
C HIS A 45 -7.14 9.85 24.03
N GLY A 46 -6.41 9.60 22.96
CA GLY A 46 -5.08 8.97 23.00
C GLY A 46 -5.08 7.44 23.19
N ASP A 47 -6.24 6.82 23.41
CA ASP A 47 -6.32 5.36 23.44
C ASP A 47 -6.00 4.75 22.05
N ARG A 48 -5.41 3.57 22.03
CA ARG A 48 -5.08 2.86 20.80
C ARG A 48 -6.06 1.72 20.61
N VAL A 49 -6.77 1.76 19.47
CA VAL A 49 -7.76 0.76 19.07
C VAL A 49 -7.16 -0.14 18.00
N LEU A 50 -6.68 -1.31 18.42
CA LEU A 50 -6.17 -2.31 17.48
C LEU A 50 -7.33 -3.04 16.80
N LEU A 51 -7.27 -3.12 15.48
CA LEU A 51 -8.21 -3.87 14.66
C LEU A 51 -7.48 -4.95 13.85
N HIS A 52 -7.91 -6.20 14.00
CA HIS A 52 -7.48 -7.31 13.15
C HIS A 52 -8.67 -7.96 12.47
N ALA A 53 -8.86 -7.63 11.19
CA ALA A 53 -10.04 -8.06 10.45
C ALA A 53 -9.81 -8.08 8.94
N ARG A 54 -10.60 -8.89 8.25
CA ARG A 54 -10.83 -8.78 6.82
C ARG A 54 -11.66 -7.52 6.51
N ASN A 55 -11.65 -7.09 5.25
CA ASN A 55 -12.47 -5.95 4.82
C ASN A 55 -13.96 -6.21 5.11
N SER A 56 -14.58 -5.29 5.82
CA SER A 56 -16.01 -5.28 6.14
C SER A 56 -16.44 -3.86 6.50
N ASN A 57 -17.74 -3.64 6.74
CA ASN A 57 -18.24 -2.38 7.28
C ASN A 57 -17.56 -2.00 8.60
N ALA A 58 -17.31 -2.98 9.47
CA ALA A 58 -16.70 -2.75 10.78
C ALA A 58 -15.32 -2.09 10.69
N VAL A 59 -14.55 -2.32 9.61
CA VAL A 59 -13.23 -1.70 9.44
C VAL A 59 -13.34 -0.18 9.32
N LEU A 60 -14.25 0.32 8.48
CA LEU A 60 -14.46 1.77 8.33
C LEU A 60 -15.21 2.34 9.53
N GLU A 61 -16.17 1.60 10.11
CA GLU A 61 -16.88 2.02 11.33
C GLU A 61 -15.91 2.19 12.51
N THR A 62 -14.99 1.24 12.73
CA THR A 62 -13.98 1.33 13.81
C THR A 62 -13.01 2.48 13.61
N MET A 63 -12.58 2.71 12.36
CA MET A 63 -11.70 3.82 12.02
C MET A 63 -12.34 5.17 12.44
N PHE A 64 -13.56 5.44 11.96
CA PHE A 64 -14.23 6.70 12.26
C PHE A 64 -14.69 6.79 13.71
N ALA A 65 -15.12 5.69 14.34
CA ALA A 65 -15.49 5.66 15.74
C ALA A 65 -14.31 5.99 16.67
N SER A 66 -13.12 5.44 16.37
CA SER A 66 -11.89 5.79 17.07
C SER A 66 -11.58 7.28 16.96
N TRP A 67 -11.63 7.83 15.76
CA TRP A 67 -11.35 9.26 15.54
C TRP A 67 -12.39 10.18 16.15
N MET A 68 -13.65 9.76 16.26
CA MET A 68 -14.67 10.53 16.98
C MET A 68 -14.34 10.69 18.45
N LEU A 69 -13.59 9.77 19.04
CA LEU A 69 -13.17 9.79 20.44
C LEU A 69 -11.79 10.44 20.66
N GLY A 70 -11.11 10.87 19.60
CA GLY A 70 -9.69 11.25 19.67
C GLY A 70 -8.77 10.06 19.97
N ALA A 71 -9.25 8.84 19.75
CA ALA A 71 -8.46 7.63 19.86
C ALA A 71 -7.71 7.35 18.55
N ILE A 72 -6.62 6.59 18.66
CA ILE A 72 -5.70 6.26 17.58
C ILE A 72 -6.09 4.92 16.99
N TRP A 73 -6.36 4.87 15.70
CA TRP A 73 -6.68 3.63 15.00
C TRP A 73 -5.40 2.86 14.64
N VAL A 74 -5.36 1.56 14.97
CA VAL A 74 -4.21 0.67 14.77
C VAL A 74 -4.65 -0.57 13.98
N PRO A 75 -4.88 -0.46 12.67
CA PRO A 75 -5.28 -1.60 11.87
C PRO A 75 -4.09 -2.49 11.56
N THR A 76 -4.32 -3.79 11.55
CA THR A 76 -3.34 -4.79 11.16
C THR A 76 -3.76 -5.46 9.85
N ASN A 77 -2.78 -5.95 9.10
CA ASN A 77 -3.11 -6.77 7.93
C ASN A 77 -3.60 -8.14 8.40
N PHE A 78 -4.77 -8.57 7.93
CA PHE A 78 -5.38 -9.85 8.29
C PHE A 78 -4.56 -11.08 7.86
N ARG A 79 -3.52 -10.90 7.03
CA ARG A 79 -2.59 -11.95 6.58
C ARG A 79 -1.36 -12.12 7.47
N LEU A 80 -1.21 -11.28 8.49
CA LEU A 80 -0.13 -11.43 9.47
C LEU A 80 -0.35 -12.71 10.28
N THR A 81 0.73 -13.29 10.75
CA THR A 81 0.70 -14.45 11.66
C THR A 81 0.32 -14.03 13.08
N PRO A 82 -0.16 -14.97 13.94
CA PRO A 82 -0.49 -14.65 15.33
C PRO A 82 0.65 -13.96 16.11
N PRO A 83 1.94 -14.42 16.04
CA PRO A 83 3.05 -13.71 16.70
C PRO A 83 3.29 -12.29 16.19
N GLU A 84 3.08 -12.03 14.89
CA GLU A 84 3.21 -10.68 14.34
C GLU A 84 2.12 -9.76 14.88
N VAL A 85 0.87 -10.20 14.91
CA VAL A 85 -0.24 -9.42 15.49
C VAL A 85 -0.03 -9.16 16.98
N ALA A 86 0.44 -10.17 17.72
CA ALA A 86 0.79 -10.02 19.13
C ALA A 86 1.87 -8.94 19.34
N TYR A 87 2.89 -8.93 18.48
CA TYR A 87 3.91 -7.88 18.51
C TYR A 87 3.31 -6.49 18.24
N LEU A 88 2.41 -6.35 17.25
CA LEU A 88 1.77 -5.07 16.95
C LEU A 88 0.89 -4.60 18.13
N ALA A 89 0.15 -5.50 18.74
CA ALA A 89 -0.68 -5.22 19.92
C ALA A 89 0.16 -4.68 21.08
N ARG A 90 1.26 -5.37 21.40
CA ARG A 90 2.16 -4.95 22.46
C ARG A 90 2.88 -3.64 22.14
N SER A 91 3.45 -3.51 20.94
CA SER A 91 4.28 -2.35 20.57
C SER A 91 3.46 -1.08 20.36
N SER A 92 2.17 -1.17 20.04
CA SER A 92 1.27 -0.03 20.01
C SER A 92 0.75 0.36 21.38
N GLY A 93 0.85 -0.53 22.38
CA GLY A 93 0.20 -0.40 23.67
C GLY A 93 -1.31 -0.28 23.55
N ALA A 94 -1.92 -1.03 22.61
CA ALA A 94 -3.36 -0.94 22.35
C ALA A 94 -4.18 -1.29 23.58
N THR A 95 -5.09 -0.39 23.98
CA THR A 95 -5.97 -0.58 25.13
C THR A 95 -7.27 -1.30 24.74
N VAL A 96 -7.60 -1.29 23.45
CA VAL A 96 -8.77 -1.95 22.87
C VAL A 96 -8.34 -2.89 21.76
N HIS A 97 -8.83 -4.10 21.79
CA HIS A 97 -8.65 -5.08 20.71
C HIS A 97 -10.00 -5.41 20.06
N ILE A 98 -10.10 -5.23 18.76
CA ILE A 98 -11.28 -5.59 17.95
C ILE A 98 -10.85 -6.64 16.93
N PHE A 99 -11.47 -7.83 16.99
CA PHE A 99 -11.08 -8.97 16.17
C PHE A 99 -12.24 -9.53 15.35
N ASP A 100 -11.95 -9.88 14.09
CA ASP A 100 -12.81 -10.77 13.30
C ASP A 100 -12.72 -12.17 13.91
N PRO A 101 -13.86 -12.81 14.26
CA PRO A 101 -13.90 -14.13 14.92
C PRO A 101 -13.28 -15.26 14.09
N ALA A 102 -12.97 -15.01 12.81
CA ALA A 102 -12.20 -15.94 11.98
C ALA A 102 -10.72 -16.07 12.40
N PHE A 103 -10.23 -15.22 13.32
CA PHE A 103 -8.84 -15.17 13.77
C PHE A 103 -8.66 -15.41 15.27
N PRO A 104 -9.15 -16.55 15.84
CA PRO A 104 -9.11 -16.78 17.29
C PRO A 104 -7.68 -16.91 17.83
N GLU A 105 -6.76 -17.50 17.05
CA GLU A 105 -5.36 -17.65 17.46
C GLU A 105 -4.62 -16.30 17.53
N HIS A 106 -4.95 -15.37 16.62
CA HIS A 106 -4.40 -14.01 16.63
C HIS A 106 -4.89 -13.22 17.85
N GLN A 107 -6.17 -13.34 18.17
CA GLN A 107 -6.76 -12.73 19.37
C GLN A 107 -6.09 -13.27 20.63
N ALA A 108 -5.97 -14.58 20.76
CA ALA A 108 -5.33 -15.22 21.91
C ALA A 108 -3.86 -14.79 22.06
N ALA A 109 -3.10 -14.73 20.96
CA ALA A 109 -1.71 -14.32 20.98
C ALA A 109 -1.57 -12.82 21.35
N ALA A 110 -2.41 -11.95 20.80
CA ALA A 110 -2.43 -10.53 21.13
C ALA A 110 -2.77 -10.29 22.61
N LYS A 111 -3.75 -11.00 23.14
CA LYS A 111 -4.13 -10.94 24.57
C LYS A 111 -3.00 -11.38 25.49
N ALA A 112 -2.32 -12.46 25.15
CA ALA A 112 -1.23 -13.01 25.96
C ALA A 112 -0.03 -12.04 26.05
N GLU A 113 0.28 -11.31 24.96
CA GLU A 113 1.45 -10.45 24.89
C GLU A 113 1.18 -8.97 25.20
N ASN A 114 -0.08 -8.53 25.23
CA ASN A 114 -0.43 -7.14 25.50
C ASN A 114 -1.29 -6.97 26.77
N PRO A 115 -0.65 -6.82 27.96
CA PRO A 115 -1.37 -6.62 29.21
C PRO A 115 -2.07 -5.25 29.32
N ALA A 116 -1.78 -4.32 28.41
CA ALA A 116 -2.45 -3.01 28.38
C ALA A 116 -3.89 -3.09 27.84
N CYS A 117 -4.28 -4.18 27.19
CA CYS A 117 -5.62 -4.38 26.66
C CYS A 117 -6.63 -4.55 27.81
N THR A 118 -7.57 -3.61 27.89
CA THR A 118 -8.65 -3.59 28.89
C THR A 118 -10.01 -3.95 28.30
N LEU A 119 -10.14 -3.92 26.96
CA LEU A 119 -11.39 -4.17 26.25
C LEU A 119 -11.16 -5.01 25.02
N GLU A 120 -11.88 -6.12 24.90
CA GLU A 120 -11.92 -6.95 23.70
C GLU A 120 -13.34 -6.95 23.11
N ILE A 121 -13.46 -6.82 21.79
CA ILE A 121 -14.73 -6.81 21.05
C ILE A 121 -14.61 -7.71 19.84
N SER A 122 -15.63 -8.52 19.57
CA SER A 122 -15.72 -9.35 18.38
C SER A 122 -16.50 -8.65 17.28
N ILE A 123 -16.00 -8.70 16.05
CA ILE A 123 -16.74 -8.26 14.85
C ILE A 123 -17.90 -9.25 14.59
N GLY A 124 -18.98 -8.76 14.03
CA GLY A 124 -20.23 -9.48 13.80
C GLY A 124 -21.28 -9.07 14.83
N PRO A 125 -22.06 -10.03 15.42
CA PRO A 125 -23.22 -9.69 16.24
C PRO A 125 -22.92 -8.74 17.40
N GLU A 126 -21.77 -8.87 18.07
CA GLU A 126 -21.38 -7.98 19.16
C GLU A 126 -21.12 -6.55 18.63
N TRP A 127 -20.26 -6.40 17.63
CA TRP A 127 -20.00 -5.09 17.01
C TRP A 127 -21.29 -4.46 16.46
N ASP A 128 -22.10 -5.25 15.76
CA ASP A 128 -23.34 -4.77 15.17
C ASP A 128 -24.35 -4.28 16.22
N ALA A 129 -24.42 -4.95 17.36
CA ALA A 129 -25.25 -4.49 18.50
C ALA A 129 -24.74 -3.14 19.05
N LEU A 130 -23.41 -2.95 19.19
CA LEU A 130 -22.82 -1.71 19.62
C LEU A 130 -23.09 -0.55 18.63
N ALA A 131 -22.95 -0.84 17.33
CA ALA A 131 -23.16 0.13 16.27
C ALA A 131 -24.66 0.46 16.04
N ALA A 132 -25.57 -0.42 16.46
CA ALA A 132 -27.02 -0.19 16.31
C ALA A 132 -27.64 0.51 17.54
N ALA A 133 -27.18 0.23 18.76
CA ALA A 133 -27.87 0.61 19.99
C ALA A 133 -27.01 1.40 20.98
N GLY A 134 -25.76 1.71 20.66
CA GLY A 134 -24.90 2.54 21.51
C GLY A 134 -25.43 3.97 21.67
N PRO A 135 -25.11 4.66 22.77
CA PRO A 135 -25.48 6.07 22.94
C PRO A 135 -24.73 6.93 21.93
N ALA A 136 -25.46 7.61 21.03
CA ALA A 136 -24.84 8.35 19.92
C ALA A 136 -24.00 9.54 20.38
N ILE A 137 -22.71 9.58 19.99
CA ILE A 137 -21.87 10.75 20.14
C ILE A 137 -22.08 11.69 18.94
N MET A 138 -22.67 12.88 19.22
CA MET A 138 -23.03 13.84 18.19
C MET A 138 -21.89 14.75 17.75
N ARG A 139 -20.88 14.93 18.59
CA ARG A 139 -19.70 15.79 18.32
C ARG A 139 -18.43 14.98 18.52
N PRO A 140 -17.51 15.02 17.55
CA PRO A 140 -16.18 14.45 17.72
C PRO A 140 -15.45 15.13 18.88
N ALA A 141 -14.49 14.40 19.46
CA ALA A 141 -13.52 14.97 20.38
C ALA A 141 -12.78 16.16 19.71
N ASP A 142 -12.44 17.15 20.50
CA ASP A 142 -11.63 18.26 20.05
C ASP A 142 -10.16 17.84 20.06
N VAL A 143 -9.57 17.77 18.89
CA VAL A 143 -8.18 17.34 18.68
C VAL A 143 -7.47 18.28 17.73
N ASP A 144 -6.19 18.54 18.00
CA ASP A 144 -5.34 19.33 17.11
C ASP A 144 -4.99 18.57 15.85
N ARG A 145 -4.53 19.31 14.83
CA ARG A 145 -4.07 18.73 13.56
C ARG A 145 -2.91 17.74 13.74
N ASP A 146 -2.07 17.98 14.74
CA ASP A 146 -0.89 17.17 15.04
C ASP A 146 -1.20 15.98 15.96
N HIS A 147 -2.47 15.84 16.40
CA HIS A 147 -2.88 14.69 17.19
C HIS A 147 -2.79 13.40 16.36
N PRO A 148 -2.18 12.33 16.91
CA PRO A 148 -2.11 11.04 16.24
C PRO A 148 -3.51 10.48 15.91
N ALA A 149 -3.70 10.02 14.66
CA ALA A 149 -4.96 9.45 14.20
C ALA A 149 -4.83 7.97 13.82
N TRP A 150 -3.67 7.60 13.28
CA TRP A 150 -3.43 6.25 12.76
C TRP A 150 -1.98 5.82 13.01
N PHE A 151 -1.77 4.66 13.64
CA PHE A 151 -0.46 4.01 13.65
C PHE A 151 -0.36 3.10 12.44
N PHE A 152 0.38 3.55 11.46
CA PHE A 152 0.61 2.83 10.22
C PHE A 152 1.88 1.98 10.34
N TYR A 153 1.71 0.66 10.50
CA TYR A 153 2.85 -0.24 10.64
C TYR A 153 3.51 -0.52 9.29
N THR A 154 4.82 -0.30 9.23
CA THR A 154 5.67 -0.59 8.07
C THR A 154 6.71 -1.65 8.41
N SER A 155 7.02 -2.53 7.46
CA SER A 155 8.11 -3.49 7.60
C SER A 155 9.44 -2.75 7.41
N GLY A 156 9.98 -2.20 8.50
CA GLY A 156 11.27 -1.52 8.47
C GLY A 156 12.42 -2.42 7.95
N THR A 157 13.43 -1.81 7.37
CA THR A 157 14.67 -2.48 6.90
C THR A 157 15.41 -3.24 7.99
N THR A 158 15.13 -2.95 9.27
CA THR A 158 15.82 -3.48 10.46
C THR A 158 15.17 -4.71 11.11
N GLY A 159 14.11 -5.28 10.51
CA GLY A 159 13.56 -6.58 10.90
C GLY A 159 12.20 -6.58 11.58
N ARG A 160 11.90 -5.72 12.54
CA ARG A 160 10.56 -5.64 13.18
C ARG A 160 9.77 -4.46 12.64
N PRO A 161 8.44 -4.60 12.45
CA PRO A 161 7.58 -3.50 12.02
C PRO A 161 7.64 -2.32 12.99
N LYS A 162 7.62 -1.10 12.44
CA LYS A 162 7.58 0.16 13.20
C LYS A 162 6.25 0.85 12.94
N ALA A 163 5.67 1.47 13.98
CA ALA A 163 4.46 2.25 13.85
C ALA A 163 4.79 3.68 13.41
N GLY A 164 4.57 4.01 12.14
CA GLY A 164 4.56 5.40 11.67
C GLY A 164 3.33 6.12 12.20
N VAL A 165 3.53 7.26 12.87
CA VAL A 165 2.45 8.07 13.45
C VAL A 165 1.91 8.99 12.37
N LEU A 166 0.68 8.72 11.89
CA LEU A 166 -0.04 9.61 11.00
C LEU A 166 -1.01 10.48 11.82
N THR A 167 -0.95 11.79 11.62
CA THR A 167 -1.80 12.75 12.32
C THR A 167 -3.06 13.10 11.55
N HIS A 168 -4.04 13.70 12.22
CA HIS A 168 -5.25 14.23 11.57
C HIS A 168 -4.91 15.24 10.46
N GLY A 169 -3.91 16.09 10.66
CA GLY A 169 -3.47 17.07 9.66
C GLY A 169 -2.86 16.44 8.41
N GLN A 170 -2.10 15.36 8.57
CA GLN A 170 -1.56 14.60 7.44
C GLN A 170 -2.65 13.87 6.67
N LEU A 171 -3.63 13.27 7.38
CA LEU A 171 -4.78 12.63 6.72
C LEU A 171 -5.67 13.64 6.00
N GLU A 172 -5.82 14.86 6.53
CA GLU A 172 -6.52 15.95 5.84
C GLU A 172 -5.76 16.35 4.56
N TYR A 173 -4.44 16.52 4.66
CA TYR A 173 -3.62 16.82 3.50
C TYR A 173 -3.73 15.74 2.43
N VAL A 174 -3.69 14.46 2.81
CA VAL A 174 -3.78 13.34 1.86
C VAL A 174 -5.12 13.33 1.13
N VAL A 175 -6.21 13.66 1.81
CA VAL A 175 -7.54 13.79 1.18
C VAL A 175 -7.53 14.86 0.10
N CYS A 176 -7.05 16.07 0.42
CA CYS A 176 -6.96 17.17 -0.54
C CYS A 176 -6.05 16.83 -1.71
N ASN A 177 -4.90 16.26 -1.43
CA ASN A 177 -3.90 15.92 -2.41
C ASN A 177 -4.36 14.78 -3.35
N HIS A 178 -5.05 13.73 -2.83
CA HIS A 178 -5.63 12.68 -3.66
C HIS A 178 -6.67 13.23 -4.63
N LEU A 179 -7.53 14.13 -4.17
CA LEU A 179 -8.55 14.76 -5.00
C LEU A 179 -7.96 15.73 -6.04
N CYS A 180 -6.78 16.29 -5.77
CA CYS A 180 -6.08 17.17 -6.70
C CYS A 180 -5.31 16.37 -7.75
N ASP A 181 -4.51 15.42 -7.35
CA ASP A 181 -3.47 14.81 -8.18
C ASP A 181 -3.84 13.42 -8.72
N LEU A 182 -4.54 12.58 -7.93
CA LEU A 182 -4.83 11.20 -8.36
C LEU A 182 -6.16 11.05 -9.06
N MET A 183 -7.19 11.75 -8.57
CA MET A 183 -8.56 11.61 -9.09
C MET A 183 -9.31 12.94 -9.09
N PRO A 184 -8.82 13.91 -9.87
CA PRO A 184 -9.48 15.21 -10.00
C PRO A 184 -10.92 15.05 -10.54
N GLY A 185 -11.80 15.92 -10.06
CA GLY A 185 -13.22 15.89 -10.48
C GLY A 185 -14.03 14.76 -9.84
N THR A 186 -13.58 14.13 -8.76
CA THR A 186 -14.38 13.17 -7.97
C THR A 186 -15.53 13.89 -7.27
N THR A 187 -16.73 13.32 -7.35
CA THR A 187 -17.98 13.84 -6.80
C THR A 187 -18.73 12.75 -6.03
N GLU A 188 -19.91 13.09 -5.52
CA GLU A 188 -20.83 12.15 -4.88
C GLU A 188 -21.46 11.13 -5.85
N GLN A 189 -21.26 11.31 -7.16
CA GLN A 189 -21.72 10.35 -8.18
C GLN A 189 -20.73 9.20 -8.39
N ASP A 190 -19.51 9.34 -7.88
CA ASP A 190 -18.45 8.35 -8.05
C ASP A 190 -18.66 7.14 -7.14
N VAL A 191 -18.12 6.01 -7.60
CA VAL A 191 -18.15 4.75 -6.86
C VAL A 191 -16.74 4.15 -6.89
N SER A 192 -16.23 3.77 -5.72
CA SER A 192 -14.93 3.14 -5.56
C SER A 192 -15.07 1.65 -5.26
N LEU A 193 -14.35 0.78 -5.98
CA LEU A 193 -14.24 -0.63 -5.64
C LEU A 193 -13.02 -0.88 -4.75
N VAL A 194 -13.24 -1.52 -3.61
CA VAL A 194 -12.19 -1.85 -2.65
C VAL A 194 -11.71 -3.28 -2.88
N VAL A 195 -10.59 -3.43 -3.58
CA VAL A 195 -9.95 -4.72 -3.92
C VAL A 195 -8.71 -5.02 -3.09
N ALA A 196 -8.24 -4.05 -2.31
CA ALA A 196 -7.06 -4.15 -1.46
C ALA A 196 -7.42 -4.01 0.03
N PRO A 197 -6.54 -4.42 0.98
CA PRO A 197 -6.83 -4.30 2.42
C PRO A 197 -7.01 -2.85 2.88
N LEU A 198 -8.13 -2.57 3.56
CA LEU A 198 -8.44 -1.26 4.17
C LEU A 198 -7.47 -0.88 5.30
N SER A 199 -6.73 -1.83 5.84
CA SER A 199 -5.68 -1.57 6.83
C SER A 199 -4.47 -0.80 6.29
N HIS A 200 -4.42 -0.52 4.98
CA HIS A 200 -3.30 0.13 4.28
C HIS A 200 -3.76 1.17 3.27
N GLY A 201 -3.12 1.22 2.11
CA GLY A 201 -3.38 2.20 1.06
C GLY A 201 -4.85 2.33 0.65
N ALA A 202 -5.61 1.24 0.65
CA ALA A 202 -7.05 1.28 0.37
C ALA A 202 -7.84 2.03 1.46
N GLY A 203 -7.41 1.95 2.73
CA GLY A 203 -8.01 2.75 3.82
C GLY A 203 -7.73 4.24 3.66
N VAL A 204 -6.51 4.60 3.27
CA VAL A 204 -6.17 5.99 2.91
C VAL A 204 -7.02 6.45 1.71
N HIS A 205 -7.17 5.61 0.69
CA HIS A 205 -7.99 5.90 -0.50
C HIS A 205 -9.50 6.02 -0.19
N ALA A 206 -9.99 5.40 0.88
CA ALA A 206 -11.38 5.55 1.30
C ALA A 206 -11.70 6.96 1.81
N LEU A 207 -10.73 7.70 2.37
CA LEU A 207 -10.96 9.02 2.95
C LEU A 207 -11.42 10.06 1.91
N PRO A 208 -10.82 10.23 0.72
CA PRO A 208 -11.33 11.11 -0.31
C PRO A 208 -12.72 10.69 -0.84
N GLN A 209 -13.07 9.39 -0.84
CA GLN A 209 -14.42 8.95 -1.16
C GLN A 209 -15.43 9.51 -0.14
N VAL A 210 -15.12 9.34 1.15
CA VAL A 210 -15.93 9.91 2.23
C VAL A 210 -16.03 11.44 2.11
N ALA A 211 -14.94 12.13 1.79
CA ALA A 211 -14.93 13.59 1.63
C ALA A 211 -15.88 14.09 0.54
N ARG A 212 -16.05 13.31 -0.52
CA ARG A 212 -16.88 13.67 -1.66
C ARG A 212 -18.29 13.08 -1.63
N GLY A 213 -18.57 12.16 -0.71
CA GLY A 213 -19.85 11.46 -0.66
C GLY A 213 -19.97 10.34 -1.68
N ALA A 214 -18.84 9.91 -2.24
CA ALA A 214 -18.77 8.79 -3.17
C ALA A 214 -18.94 7.45 -2.43
N ALA A 215 -19.64 6.49 -3.06
CA ALA A 215 -19.84 5.19 -2.46
C ALA A 215 -18.59 4.31 -2.51
N SER A 216 -18.42 3.46 -1.50
CA SER A 216 -17.41 2.40 -1.51
C SER A 216 -18.10 1.03 -1.62
N VAL A 217 -17.67 0.20 -2.57
CA VAL A 217 -18.12 -1.19 -2.75
C VAL A 217 -17.02 -2.11 -2.28
N LEU A 218 -17.29 -2.98 -1.31
CA LEU A 218 -16.34 -3.98 -0.83
C LEU A 218 -16.55 -5.31 -1.56
N LEU A 219 -15.47 -6.00 -1.89
CA LEU A 219 -15.57 -7.38 -2.37
C LEU A 219 -16.21 -8.25 -1.29
N PRO A 220 -17.17 -9.13 -1.64
CA PRO A 220 -17.81 -10.04 -0.69
C PRO A 220 -16.91 -11.22 -0.32
N SER A 221 -15.94 -11.54 -1.17
CA SER A 221 -15.02 -12.68 -1.03
C SER A 221 -13.83 -12.36 -0.13
N GLU A 222 -13.31 -13.39 0.54
CA GLU A 222 -12.12 -13.27 1.41
C GLU A 222 -10.82 -13.08 0.62
N ARG A 223 -10.79 -13.60 -0.61
CA ARG A 223 -9.69 -13.45 -1.55
C ARG A 223 -10.15 -12.65 -2.76
N LEU A 224 -9.19 -12.08 -3.48
CA LEU A 224 -9.52 -11.43 -4.75
C LEU A 224 -10.15 -12.45 -5.70
N ASP A 225 -11.40 -12.19 -6.05
CA ASP A 225 -12.12 -12.84 -7.14
C ASP A 225 -12.24 -11.84 -8.28
N CYS A 226 -11.49 -12.09 -9.35
CA CYS A 226 -11.42 -11.16 -10.48
C CYS A 226 -12.74 -11.09 -11.26
N GLU A 227 -13.47 -12.21 -11.36
CA GLU A 227 -14.76 -12.21 -12.04
C GLU A 227 -15.79 -11.40 -11.25
N GLU A 228 -15.86 -11.63 -9.94
CA GLU A 228 -16.73 -10.87 -9.05
C GLU A 228 -16.37 -9.37 -9.06
N ALA A 229 -15.08 -9.04 -9.07
CA ALA A 229 -14.63 -7.65 -9.15
C ALA A 229 -15.17 -6.97 -10.42
N TRP A 230 -15.05 -7.60 -11.60
CA TRP A 230 -15.56 -7.04 -12.84
C TRP A 230 -17.07 -6.96 -12.89
N ARG A 231 -17.78 -7.96 -12.34
CA ARG A 231 -19.23 -7.94 -12.19
C ARG A 231 -19.69 -6.76 -11.32
N LEU A 232 -18.97 -6.44 -10.25
CA LEU A 232 -19.25 -5.29 -9.40
C LEU A 232 -18.93 -3.96 -10.09
N VAL A 233 -17.86 -3.92 -10.91
CA VAL A 233 -17.53 -2.74 -11.73
C VAL A 233 -18.70 -2.38 -12.64
N GLU A 234 -19.24 -3.34 -13.38
CA GLU A 234 -20.41 -3.12 -14.26
C GLU A 234 -21.64 -2.76 -13.44
N ARG A 235 -21.99 -3.60 -12.44
CA ARG A 235 -23.22 -3.45 -11.65
C ARG A 235 -23.35 -2.09 -10.98
N TYR A 236 -22.27 -1.59 -10.38
CA TYR A 236 -22.29 -0.34 -9.64
C TYR A 236 -21.68 0.83 -10.39
N ARG A 237 -21.30 0.62 -11.67
CA ARG A 237 -20.64 1.62 -12.51
C ARG A 237 -19.47 2.27 -11.79
N VAL A 238 -18.58 1.40 -11.30
CA VAL A 238 -17.38 1.82 -10.55
C VAL A 238 -16.54 2.80 -11.37
N THR A 239 -16.14 3.89 -10.75
CA THR A 239 -15.38 4.96 -11.43
C THR A 239 -13.90 4.97 -11.03
N ASN A 240 -13.58 4.41 -9.86
CA ASN A 240 -12.20 4.35 -9.39
C ASN A 240 -11.95 3.13 -8.51
N MET A 241 -10.68 2.72 -8.43
CA MET A 241 -10.19 1.71 -7.48
C MET A 241 -8.72 1.95 -7.14
N PHE A 242 -8.34 1.61 -5.91
CA PHE A 242 -6.95 1.51 -5.51
C PHE A 242 -6.48 0.06 -5.56
N THR A 243 -5.35 -0.17 -6.22
CA THR A 243 -4.76 -1.49 -6.40
C THR A 243 -3.28 -1.50 -6.03
N VAL A 244 -2.70 -2.69 -6.02
CA VAL A 244 -1.23 -2.88 -6.13
C VAL A 244 -0.93 -3.54 -7.49
N PRO A 245 0.30 -3.44 -8.02
CA PRO A 245 0.64 -3.99 -9.33
C PRO A 245 0.17 -5.43 -9.55
N THR A 246 0.35 -6.31 -8.57
CA THR A 246 -0.09 -7.70 -8.64
C THR A 246 -1.62 -7.82 -8.84
N ILE A 247 -2.42 -7.06 -8.09
CA ILE A 247 -3.88 -7.05 -8.22
C ILE A 247 -4.28 -6.50 -9.59
N LEU A 248 -3.68 -5.40 -10.02
CA LEU A 248 -3.95 -4.81 -11.34
C LEU A 248 -3.63 -5.80 -12.46
N THR A 249 -2.49 -6.48 -12.40
CA THR A 249 -2.09 -7.49 -13.39
C THR A 249 -3.08 -8.67 -13.41
N MET A 250 -3.50 -9.16 -12.23
CA MET A 250 -4.50 -10.24 -12.15
C MET A 250 -5.84 -9.81 -12.78
N LEU A 251 -6.34 -8.63 -12.45
CA LEU A 251 -7.58 -8.09 -13.01
C LEU A 251 -7.47 -7.90 -14.54
N ALA A 252 -6.38 -7.30 -15.01
CA ALA A 252 -6.19 -7.04 -16.44
C ALA A 252 -5.96 -8.30 -17.28
N ARG A 253 -5.40 -9.37 -16.70
CA ARG A 253 -5.19 -10.65 -17.41
C ARG A 253 -6.40 -11.56 -17.41
N HIS A 254 -7.34 -11.37 -16.47
CA HIS A 254 -8.49 -12.24 -16.35
C HIS A 254 -9.51 -12.00 -17.48
N ASP A 255 -10.06 -13.06 -18.07
CA ASP A 255 -10.98 -12.97 -19.23
C ASP A 255 -12.27 -12.21 -18.92
N ALA A 256 -12.65 -12.09 -17.66
CA ALA A 256 -13.81 -11.32 -17.23
C ALA A 256 -13.73 -9.84 -17.61
N VAL A 257 -12.54 -9.25 -17.77
CA VAL A 257 -12.38 -7.86 -18.19
C VAL A 257 -13.05 -7.58 -19.55
N ASP A 258 -13.12 -8.57 -20.43
CA ASP A 258 -13.77 -8.43 -21.75
C ASP A 258 -15.28 -8.76 -21.72
N ARG A 259 -15.77 -9.36 -20.61
CA ARG A 259 -17.17 -9.78 -20.49
C ARG A 259 -18.07 -8.77 -19.79
N TYR A 260 -17.50 -7.92 -18.96
CA TYR A 260 -18.22 -6.93 -18.18
C TYR A 260 -17.90 -5.50 -18.62
N ASP A 261 -18.91 -4.63 -18.64
CA ASP A 261 -18.72 -3.22 -18.97
C ASP A 261 -17.94 -2.50 -17.88
N HIS A 262 -16.77 -2.03 -18.22
CA HIS A 262 -15.90 -1.23 -17.36
C HIS A 262 -15.70 0.22 -17.88
N SER A 263 -16.54 0.67 -18.83
CA SER A 263 -16.46 2.00 -19.44
C SER A 263 -16.67 3.16 -18.45
N SER A 264 -17.17 2.87 -17.25
CA SER A 264 -17.33 3.84 -16.17
C SER A 264 -16.02 4.17 -15.46
N LEU A 265 -14.97 3.33 -15.59
CA LEU A 265 -13.68 3.55 -14.94
C LEU A 265 -13.03 4.84 -15.44
N ARG A 266 -12.57 5.66 -14.51
CA ARG A 266 -11.80 6.87 -14.77
C ARG A 266 -10.40 6.80 -14.17
N TYR A 267 -10.26 6.14 -13.02
CA TYR A 267 -9.01 6.05 -12.28
C TYR A 267 -8.78 4.65 -11.72
N VAL A 268 -7.83 3.93 -12.28
CA VAL A 268 -7.29 2.69 -11.71
C VAL A 268 -5.93 3.01 -11.15
N ILE A 269 -5.90 3.25 -9.83
CA ILE A 269 -4.70 3.70 -9.13
C ILE A 269 -3.89 2.48 -8.72
N TYR A 270 -2.59 2.49 -9.00
CA TYR A 270 -1.68 1.43 -8.56
C TYR A 270 -0.43 1.98 -7.90
N ALA A 271 -0.03 1.35 -6.80
CA ALA A 271 1.09 1.78 -5.97
C ALA A 271 1.61 0.65 -5.07
N GLY A 272 2.61 0.97 -4.25
CA GLY A 272 3.09 0.11 -3.17
C GLY A 272 4.11 -0.96 -3.60
N ALA A 273 4.31 -1.17 -4.89
CA ALA A 273 5.35 -2.02 -5.45
C ALA A 273 5.73 -1.51 -6.85
N PRO A 274 6.89 -1.90 -7.40
CA PRO A 274 7.21 -1.63 -8.79
C PRO A 274 6.17 -2.25 -9.74
N MET A 275 5.79 -1.51 -10.77
CA MET A 275 5.00 -2.01 -11.90
C MET A 275 5.94 -2.17 -13.09
N TYR A 276 6.04 -3.38 -13.60
CA TYR A 276 6.88 -3.63 -14.76
C TYR A 276 6.23 -3.14 -16.06
N ARG A 277 7.05 -2.64 -16.98
CA ARG A 277 6.55 -2.01 -18.21
C ARG A 277 5.65 -2.92 -19.05
N ALA A 278 5.97 -4.21 -19.13
CA ALA A 278 5.17 -5.18 -19.88
C ALA A 278 3.75 -5.29 -19.28
N ASP A 279 3.63 -5.41 -17.96
CA ASP A 279 2.33 -5.47 -17.26
C ASP A 279 1.56 -4.16 -17.37
N GLN A 280 2.27 -3.02 -17.31
CA GLN A 280 1.66 -1.69 -17.50
C GLN A 280 1.05 -1.56 -18.90
N LYS A 281 1.79 -1.96 -19.96
CA LYS A 281 1.29 -1.96 -21.34
C LYS A 281 0.06 -2.86 -21.49
N GLN A 282 0.10 -4.06 -20.91
CA GLN A 282 -1.02 -5.00 -20.94
C GLN A 282 -2.26 -4.41 -20.24
N ALA A 283 -2.09 -3.86 -19.04
CA ALA A 283 -3.20 -3.22 -18.32
C ALA A 283 -3.76 -2.02 -19.11
N LEU A 284 -2.89 -1.17 -19.67
CA LEU A 284 -3.32 -0.02 -20.47
C LEU A 284 -4.07 -0.43 -21.75
N ALA A 285 -3.64 -1.50 -22.42
CA ALA A 285 -4.29 -2.02 -23.63
C ALA A 285 -5.71 -2.55 -23.32
N ARG A 286 -5.92 -3.14 -22.14
CA ARG A 286 -7.21 -3.73 -21.73
C ARG A 286 -8.17 -2.72 -21.11
N LEU A 287 -7.66 -1.78 -20.30
CA LEU A 287 -8.47 -0.86 -19.51
C LEU A 287 -8.59 0.54 -20.13
N GLY A 288 -7.76 0.87 -21.13
CA GLY A 288 -7.69 2.21 -21.69
C GLY A 288 -6.94 3.20 -20.80
N PRO A 289 -7.05 4.52 -21.07
CA PRO A 289 -6.24 5.59 -20.44
C PRO A 289 -6.78 5.97 -19.05
N VAL A 290 -6.89 4.99 -18.15
CA VAL A 290 -7.44 5.15 -16.78
C VAL A 290 -6.41 4.90 -15.70
N LEU A 291 -5.19 4.52 -16.06
CA LEU A 291 -4.14 4.16 -15.10
C LEU A 291 -3.57 5.41 -14.43
N VAL A 292 -3.41 5.33 -13.11
CA VAL A 292 -2.74 6.34 -12.28
C VAL A 292 -1.70 5.62 -11.44
N GLN A 293 -0.43 5.99 -11.60
CA GLN A 293 0.61 5.49 -10.71
C GLN A 293 0.94 6.51 -9.64
N TYR A 294 1.21 6.04 -8.41
CA TYR A 294 1.96 6.85 -7.47
C TYR A 294 3.07 6.05 -6.77
N PHE A 295 4.11 6.75 -6.39
CA PHE A 295 5.12 6.26 -5.47
C PHE A 295 4.92 6.90 -4.10
N GLY A 296 5.09 6.10 -3.06
CA GLY A 296 5.03 6.55 -1.68
C GLY A 296 5.18 5.42 -0.68
N LEU A 297 5.41 5.79 0.56
CA LEU A 297 5.56 4.91 1.72
C LEU A 297 4.49 5.25 2.77
N GLY A 298 4.29 4.37 3.74
CA GLY A 298 3.39 4.63 4.87
C GLY A 298 3.77 5.89 5.64
N GLU A 299 5.05 6.11 5.81
CA GLU A 299 5.65 7.28 6.47
C GLU A 299 5.37 8.62 5.75
N VAL A 300 4.92 8.57 4.52
CA VAL A 300 4.56 9.76 3.72
C VAL A 300 3.09 9.71 3.30
N THR A 301 2.27 8.90 3.96
CA THR A 301 0.86 8.68 3.58
C THR A 301 0.65 8.30 2.10
N GLY A 302 1.68 7.75 1.45
CA GLY A 302 1.69 7.43 0.02
C GLY A 302 1.92 8.62 -0.91
N ASN A 303 2.22 9.82 -0.40
CA ASN A 303 2.19 11.06 -1.19
C ASN A 303 3.57 11.55 -1.64
N ILE A 304 4.29 10.80 -2.47
CA ILE A 304 5.57 11.29 -3.02
C ILE A 304 5.39 11.76 -4.46
N THR A 305 5.01 10.87 -5.38
CA THR A 305 4.86 11.22 -6.79
C THR A 305 3.51 10.80 -7.36
N VAL A 306 3.21 11.31 -8.55
CA VAL A 306 2.08 10.89 -9.38
C VAL A 306 2.48 10.79 -10.85
N LEU A 307 2.07 9.71 -11.52
CA LEU A 307 2.04 9.60 -12.97
C LEU A 307 0.56 9.50 -13.38
N PRO A 308 -0.03 10.58 -13.92
CA PRO A 308 -1.46 10.63 -14.25
C PRO A 308 -1.79 9.82 -15.52
N PRO A 309 -3.08 9.57 -15.83
CA PRO A 309 -3.48 8.81 -17.02
C PRO A 309 -2.92 9.37 -18.33
N SER A 310 -2.83 10.69 -18.45
CA SER A 310 -2.33 11.37 -19.66
C SER A 310 -0.84 11.10 -19.98
N LEU A 311 -0.10 10.58 -19.02
CA LEU A 311 1.32 10.21 -19.17
C LEU A 311 1.55 8.71 -19.26
N HIS A 312 0.48 7.90 -19.33
CA HIS A 312 0.57 6.49 -19.67
C HIS A 312 0.34 6.30 -21.16
N SER A 313 1.27 5.64 -21.85
CA SER A 313 1.18 5.36 -23.29
C SER A 313 1.67 3.95 -23.59
N LEU A 314 1.16 3.34 -24.65
CA LEU A 314 1.71 2.11 -25.23
C LEU A 314 3.02 2.37 -25.99
N ASP A 315 3.18 3.59 -26.49
CA ASP A 315 4.40 4.05 -27.15
C ASP A 315 5.44 4.52 -26.13
N ASP A 316 6.59 3.89 -26.10
CA ASP A 316 7.70 4.20 -25.19
C ASP A 316 8.32 5.57 -25.47
N ALA A 317 8.19 6.10 -26.68
CA ALA A 317 8.67 7.44 -27.03
C ALA A 317 7.74 8.56 -26.49
N ALA A 318 6.49 8.24 -26.18
CA ALA A 318 5.46 9.19 -25.76
C ALA A 318 5.33 9.32 -24.24
N MET A 319 6.16 8.63 -23.45
CA MET A 319 6.09 8.66 -21.98
C MET A 319 7.47 8.56 -21.32
N PRO A 320 7.61 8.98 -20.05
CA PRO A 320 8.82 8.76 -19.26
C PRO A 320 8.88 7.30 -18.77
N VAL A 321 9.32 6.37 -19.62
CA VAL A 321 9.37 4.94 -19.30
C VAL A 321 10.18 4.67 -18.04
N GLY A 322 9.64 3.85 -17.13
CA GLY A 322 10.27 3.52 -15.86
C GLY A 322 10.12 4.59 -14.75
N SER A 323 9.61 5.78 -15.10
CA SER A 323 9.33 6.81 -14.11
C SER A 323 8.13 6.46 -13.24
N CYS A 324 8.19 6.83 -11.97
CA CYS A 324 7.04 6.84 -11.06
C CYS A 324 6.30 8.20 -11.03
N GLY A 325 6.58 9.06 -12.00
CA GLY A 325 5.94 10.38 -12.15
C GLY A 325 6.76 11.53 -11.58
N PHE A 326 6.09 12.60 -11.27
CA PHE A 326 6.67 13.84 -10.71
C PHE A 326 6.13 14.08 -9.29
N PRO A 327 6.79 14.94 -8.47
CA PRO A 327 6.36 15.25 -7.11
C PRO A 327 4.91 15.70 -7.03
N ARG A 328 4.15 15.17 -6.07
CA ARG A 328 2.76 15.56 -5.85
C ARG A 328 2.67 16.97 -5.29
N THR A 329 1.55 17.63 -5.54
CA THR A 329 1.28 19.00 -5.08
C THR A 329 1.55 19.16 -3.59
N GLY A 330 2.43 20.09 -3.24
CA GLY A 330 2.84 20.37 -1.86
C GLY A 330 3.92 19.45 -1.28
N MET A 331 4.44 18.49 -2.08
CA MET A 331 5.59 17.67 -1.71
C MET A 331 6.84 18.10 -2.47
N GLU A 332 7.98 18.00 -1.81
CA GLU A 332 9.29 18.21 -2.42
C GLU A 332 10.05 16.88 -2.46
N VAL A 333 10.72 16.62 -3.56
CA VAL A 333 11.61 15.46 -3.76
C VAL A 333 13.00 15.95 -4.09
N ALA A 334 13.99 15.40 -3.42
CA ALA A 334 15.40 15.63 -3.70
C ALA A 334 16.14 14.31 -3.83
N ILE A 335 17.21 14.31 -4.59
CA ILE A 335 18.17 13.21 -4.63
C ILE A 335 19.40 13.67 -3.86
N LEU A 336 19.69 12.96 -2.77
CA LEU A 336 20.80 13.33 -1.88
C LEU A 336 21.87 12.23 -1.89
N ASP A 337 23.12 12.66 -1.70
CA ASP A 337 24.21 11.76 -1.37
C ASP A 337 24.25 11.41 0.13
N VAL A 338 25.27 10.68 0.55
CA VAL A 338 25.44 10.22 1.95
C VAL A 338 25.70 11.38 2.93
N ASP A 339 26.17 12.51 2.45
CA ASP A 339 26.47 13.72 3.22
C ASP A 339 25.30 14.71 3.22
N GLY A 340 24.17 14.37 2.57
CA GLY A 340 22.99 15.22 2.45
C GLY A 340 23.10 16.32 1.38
N ILE A 341 24.06 16.18 0.46
CA ILE A 341 24.25 17.16 -0.65
C ILE A 341 23.33 16.79 -1.81
N HIS A 342 22.66 17.82 -2.37
CA HIS A 342 21.81 17.66 -3.54
C HIS A 342 22.61 17.23 -4.77
N LEU A 343 22.17 16.15 -5.41
CA LEU A 343 22.76 15.68 -6.65
C LEU A 343 22.10 16.36 -7.86
N PRO A 344 22.86 16.56 -8.97
CA PRO A 344 22.33 17.13 -10.21
C PRO A 344 21.33 16.15 -10.88
N PRO A 345 20.53 16.63 -11.86
CA PRO A 345 19.67 15.77 -12.67
C PRO A 345 20.42 14.55 -13.22
N ASP A 346 19.72 13.43 -13.29
CA ASP A 346 20.19 12.11 -13.75
C ASP A 346 21.26 11.43 -12.87
N ALA A 347 21.77 12.10 -11.83
CA ALA A 347 22.66 11.47 -10.87
C ALA A 347 21.86 10.63 -9.87
N THR A 348 22.32 9.40 -9.64
CA THR A 348 21.66 8.45 -8.72
C THR A 348 22.10 8.68 -7.28
N GLY A 349 21.15 8.80 -6.36
CA GLY A 349 21.32 8.91 -4.92
C GLY A 349 20.09 8.45 -4.18
N GLU A 350 19.99 8.76 -2.89
CA GLU A 350 18.80 8.46 -2.10
C GLU A 350 17.67 9.44 -2.43
N ILE A 351 16.48 8.90 -2.67
CA ILE A 351 15.27 9.69 -2.83
C ILE A 351 14.85 10.18 -1.45
N CYS A 352 14.91 11.49 -1.25
CA CYS A 352 14.53 12.15 0.00
C CYS A 352 13.34 13.07 -0.23
N VAL A 353 12.47 13.18 0.76
CA VAL A 353 11.21 13.91 0.61
C VAL A 353 10.94 14.82 1.80
N ARG A 354 10.24 15.91 1.59
CA ARG A 354 9.68 16.75 2.63
C ARG A 354 8.33 17.32 2.20
N GLY A 355 7.52 17.68 3.17
CA GLY A 355 6.21 18.27 2.93
C GLY A 355 5.17 17.80 3.95
N PRO A 356 3.95 18.31 3.86
CA PRO A 356 2.91 18.06 4.83
C PRO A 356 2.40 16.60 4.87
N GLY A 357 2.78 15.77 3.89
CA GLY A 357 2.46 14.34 3.89
C GLY A 357 3.42 13.47 4.71
N VAL A 358 4.56 14.01 5.16
CA VAL A 358 5.55 13.26 5.97
C VAL A 358 5.02 13.04 7.38
N PHE A 359 5.16 11.84 7.90
CA PHE A 359 4.68 11.41 9.21
C PHE A 359 5.29 12.20 10.39
N ALA A 360 4.66 12.09 11.56
CA ALA A 360 5.15 12.76 12.78
C ALA A 360 6.35 12.03 13.44
N GLY A 361 6.75 10.88 12.91
CA GLY A 361 7.82 10.04 13.43
C GLY A 361 7.33 8.62 13.75
N TYR A 362 8.22 7.78 14.28
CA TYR A 362 7.89 6.44 14.74
C TYR A 362 7.49 6.46 16.22
N HIS A 363 6.37 5.81 16.55
CA HIS A 363 5.89 5.66 17.91
C HIS A 363 6.94 4.99 18.81
N ASP A 364 7.23 5.61 19.96
CA ASP A 364 8.21 5.15 20.94
C ASP A 364 9.60 4.75 20.37
N ASN A 365 9.98 5.38 19.25
CA ASN A 365 11.26 5.09 18.61
C ASN A 365 11.94 6.37 18.06
N PRO A 366 12.42 7.24 18.95
CA PRO A 366 13.06 8.49 18.56
C PRO A 366 14.33 8.28 17.74
N GLU A 367 15.11 7.25 18.03
CA GLU A 367 16.35 6.94 17.29
C GLU A 367 16.05 6.61 15.81
N ALA A 368 15.00 5.81 15.56
CA ALA A 368 14.60 5.50 14.20
C ALA A 368 14.01 6.73 13.49
N THR A 369 13.34 7.60 14.23
CA THR A 369 12.81 8.87 13.70
C THR A 369 13.95 9.78 13.28
N GLU A 370 14.94 10.01 14.14
CA GLU A 370 16.11 10.83 13.84
C GLU A 370 16.90 10.26 12.64
N ALA A 371 17.12 8.94 12.62
CA ALA A 371 17.80 8.27 11.51
C ALA A 371 17.06 8.43 10.18
N ALA A 372 15.72 8.48 10.20
CA ALA A 372 14.89 8.64 9.01
C ALA A 372 14.70 10.10 8.57
N THR A 373 14.98 11.08 9.44
CA THR A 373 14.69 12.52 9.18
C THR A 373 15.96 13.38 9.26
N ARG A 374 16.99 12.97 8.55
CA ARG A 374 18.29 13.67 8.53
C ARG A 374 18.29 14.85 7.55
N PHE A 375 19.14 15.83 7.78
CA PHE A 375 19.36 16.98 6.90
C PHE A 375 18.08 17.77 6.53
N GLY A 376 17.03 17.68 7.35
CA GLY A 376 15.73 18.31 7.08
C GLY A 376 14.87 17.60 6.04
N TRP A 377 15.21 16.36 5.69
CA TRP A 377 14.50 15.49 4.75
C TRP A 377 14.15 14.15 5.38
N PHE A 378 13.01 13.61 4.99
CA PHE A 378 12.71 12.20 5.24
C PHE A 378 13.43 11.34 4.18
N HIS A 379 14.24 10.41 4.64
CA HIS A 379 15.02 9.46 3.86
C HIS A 379 14.19 8.21 3.58
N THR A 380 13.86 7.96 2.30
CA THR A 380 12.94 6.87 1.92
C THR A 380 13.59 5.49 1.96
N GLY A 381 14.92 5.43 1.90
CA GLY A 381 15.68 4.20 1.67
C GLY A 381 15.59 3.66 0.25
N ASP A 382 14.85 4.36 -0.63
CA ASP A 382 14.81 4.06 -2.06
C ASP A 382 15.85 4.89 -2.79
N LEU A 383 16.57 4.28 -3.73
CA LEU A 383 17.56 4.93 -4.59
C LEU A 383 16.94 5.28 -5.93
N GLY A 384 17.37 6.39 -6.51
CA GLY A 384 16.85 6.84 -7.78
C GLY A 384 17.49 8.11 -8.28
N HIS A 385 16.92 8.69 -9.31
CA HIS A 385 17.30 9.98 -9.85
C HIS A 385 16.06 10.78 -10.28
N VAL A 386 16.26 12.05 -10.53
CA VAL A 386 15.27 12.96 -11.14
C VAL A 386 15.84 13.46 -12.45
N ASP A 387 15.07 13.35 -13.54
CA ASP A 387 15.51 13.88 -14.83
C ASP A 387 15.36 15.42 -14.92
N ALA A 388 15.90 16.02 -15.97
CA ALA A 388 15.84 17.48 -16.18
C ALA A 388 14.40 18.03 -16.33
N ARG A 389 13.40 17.17 -16.53
CA ARG A 389 11.97 17.53 -16.62
C ARG A 389 11.26 17.36 -15.26
N GLY A 390 11.94 16.86 -14.24
CA GLY A 390 11.40 16.65 -12.90
C GLY A 390 10.72 15.28 -12.68
N PHE A 391 10.88 14.33 -13.61
CA PHE A 391 10.38 12.98 -13.42
C PHE A 391 11.30 12.16 -12.52
N VAL A 392 10.71 11.44 -11.57
CA VAL A 392 11.41 10.61 -10.59
C VAL A 392 11.49 9.17 -11.10
N TYR A 393 12.66 8.57 -11.00
CA TYR A 393 12.93 7.19 -11.39
C TYR A 393 13.52 6.44 -10.20
N ILE A 394 12.92 5.29 -9.85
CA ILE A 394 13.38 4.43 -8.76
C ILE A 394 14.28 3.36 -9.36
N THR A 395 15.55 3.33 -8.97
CA THR A 395 16.50 2.30 -9.41
C THR A 395 16.52 1.07 -8.51
N GLY A 396 16.11 1.21 -7.26
CA GLY A 396 16.02 0.11 -6.29
C GLY A 396 15.98 0.58 -4.86
N ARG A 397 16.13 -0.36 -3.93
CA ARG A 397 16.34 -0.05 -2.52
C ARG A 397 17.80 -0.10 -2.17
N ALA A 398 18.26 0.79 -1.30
CA ALA A 398 19.60 0.76 -0.77
C ALA A 398 19.95 -0.59 -0.11
N SER A 399 18.96 -1.21 0.57
CA SER A 399 19.09 -2.53 1.21
C SER A 399 19.16 -3.71 0.24
N ASP A 400 18.74 -3.53 -1.01
CA ASP A 400 18.67 -4.60 -2.01
C ASP A 400 19.83 -4.54 -3.02
N MET A 401 20.46 -3.37 -3.14
CA MET A 401 21.68 -3.19 -3.92
C MET A 401 22.79 -4.11 -3.41
N TYR A 402 23.56 -4.67 -4.30
CA TYR A 402 24.76 -5.44 -3.96
C TYR A 402 25.98 -4.94 -4.71
N ILE A 403 27.16 -5.18 -4.14
CA ILE A 403 28.43 -4.71 -4.70
C ILE A 403 29.16 -5.88 -5.35
N SER A 404 29.23 -5.86 -6.68
CA SER A 404 29.93 -6.89 -7.46
C SER A 404 31.17 -6.30 -8.11
N GLY A 405 32.34 -6.81 -7.73
CA GLY A 405 33.62 -6.34 -8.26
C GLY A 405 33.86 -4.83 -8.08
N GLY A 406 33.38 -4.25 -6.96
CA GLY A 406 33.48 -2.82 -6.66
C GLY A 406 32.44 -1.94 -7.35
N SER A 407 31.51 -2.52 -8.11
CA SER A 407 30.44 -1.78 -8.76
C SER A 407 29.09 -2.03 -8.09
N ASN A 408 28.32 -0.97 -7.88
CA ASN A 408 26.94 -1.08 -7.41
C ASN A 408 26.07 -1.72 -8.48
N VAL A 409 25.33 -2.77 -8.11
CA VAL A 409 24.38 -3.45 -8.99
C VAL A 409 22.97 -3.33 -8.38
N TYR A 410 22.05 -2.85 -9.19
CA TYR A 410 20.67 -2.62 -8.79
C TYR A 410 19.79 -3.75 -9.33
N PRO A 411 19.27 -4.66 -8.50
CA PRO A 411 18.47 -5.81 -8.92
C PRO A 411 17.32 -5.47 -9.86
N ARG A 412 16.64 -4.35 -9.63
CA ARG A 412 15.48 -3.94 -10.41
C ARG A 412 15.78 -3.76 -11.89
N GLU A 413 16.92 -3.17 -12.22
CA GLU A 413 17.35 -2.97 -13.61
C GLU A 413 17.47 -4.31 -14.35
N ILE A 414 17.95 -5.33 -13.67
CA ILE A 414 18.09 -6.67 -14.21
C ILE A 414 16.73 -7.37 -14.32
N GLU A 415 15.89 -7.24 -13.27
CA GLU A 415 14.53 -7.79 -13.23
C GLU A 415 13.67 -7.26 -14.37
N GLU A 416 13.74 -5.96 -14.68
CA GLU A 416 13.01 -5.32 -15.80
C GLU A 416 13.38 -5.97 -17.14
N VAL A 417 14.66 -6.23 -17.39
CA VAL A 417 15.10 -6.90 -18.63
C VAL A 417 14.69 -8.36 -18.64
N LEU A 418 14.87 -9.08 -17.53
CA LEU A 418 14.49 -10.50 -17.44
C LEU A 418 13.01 -10.73 -17.69
N LEU A 419 12.14 -9.82 -17.27
CA LEU A 419 10.69 -9.90 -17.50
C LEU A 419 10.25 -9.63 -18.95
N THR A 420 11.15 -9.12 -19.79
CA THR A 420 10.91 -9.04 -21.24
C THR A 420 11.27 -10.37 -21.96
N CYS A 421 11.93 -11.31 -21.27
CA CYS A 421 12.27 -12.60 -21.82
C CYS A 421 10.99 -13.46 -21.99
N PRO A 422 10.70 -13.95 -23.21
CA PRO A 422 9.51 -14.76 -23.46
C PRO A 422 9.43 -15.98 -22.54
N GLY A 423 8.32 -16.13 -21.85
CA GLY A 423 8.06 -17.22 -20.92
C GLY A 423 8.46 -16.95 -19.46
N VAL A 424 9.11 -15.83 -19.14
CA VAL A 424 9.33 -15.39 -17.76
C VAL A 424 8.09 -14.68 -17.24
N LEU A 425 7.53 -15.16 -16.13
CA LEU A 425 6.34 -14.59 -15.47
C LEU A 425 6.71 -13.67 -14.32
N GLU A 426 7.69 -14.09 -13.48
CA GLU A 426 8.19 -13.31 -12.36
C GLU A 426 9.72 -13.43 -12.29
N ALA A 427 10.38 -12.36 -11.86
CA ALA A 427 11.81 -12.30 -11.68
C ALA A 427 12.16 -11.64 -10.34
N CYS A 428 13.13 -12.20 -9.64
CA CYS A 428 13.71 -11.63 -8.43
C CYS A 428 15.23 -11.81 -8.50
N VAL A 429 15.97 -10.72 -8.41
CA VAL A 429 17.44 -10.77 -8.37
C VAL A 429 17.91 -10.38 -6.98
N VAL A 430 18.84 -11.15 -6.45
CA VAL A 430 19.45 -10.90 -5.13
C VAL A 430 20.96 -11.06 -5.19
N GLY A 431 21.69 -10.21 -4.45
CA GLY A 431 23.11 -10.37 -4.23
C GLY A 431 23.37 -11.45 -3.17
N VAL A 432 24.28 -12.36 -3.45
CA VAL A 432 24.77 -13.37 -2.51
C VAL A 432 26.29 -13.24 -2.36
N PRO A 433 26.89 -13.64 -1.22
CA PRO A 433 28.32 -13.61 -1.06
C PRO A 433 29.06 -14.41 -2.14
N ASP A 434 30.13 -13.85 -2.68
CA ASP A 434 30.95 -14.42 -3.74
C ASP A 434 32.44 -14.20 -3.40
N THR A 435 33.24 -15.26 -3.47
CA THR A 435 34.66 -15.22 -3.08
C THR A 435 35.51 -14.37 -4.02
N LYS A 436 35.10 -14.20 -5.26
CA LYS A 436 35.84 -13.46 -6.29
C LYS A 436 35.37 -12.01 -6.40
N TRP A 437 34.07 -11.79 -6.32
CA TRP A 437 33.45 -10.51 -6.61
C TRP A 437 32.95 -9.75 -5.37
N GLY A 438 33.09 -10.35 -4.17
CA GLY A 438 32.49 -9.85 -2.92
C GLY A 438 31.03 -10.28 -2.83
N GLU A 439 30.22 -9.84 -3.78
CA GLU A 439 28.87 -10.33 -4.00
C GLU A 439 28.65 -10.61 -5.48
N SER A 440 27.75 -11.56 -5.77
CA SER A 440 27.29 -11.86 -7.14
C SER A 440 25.77 -11.99 -7.19
N GLY A 441 25.18 -11.67 -8.34
CA GLY A 441 23.76 -11.76 -8.56
C GLY A 441 23.26 -13.18 -8.74
N VAL A 442 22.15 -13.54 -8.11
CA VAL A 442 21.35 -14.72 -8.42
C VAL A 442 19.98 -14.28 -8.90
N ALA A 443 19.58 -14.69 -10.10
CA ALA A 443 18.25 -14.48 -10.62
C ALA A 443 17.36 -15.69 -10.29
N VAL A 444 16.26 -15.48 -9.59
CA VAL A 444 15.23 -16.48 -9.32
C VAL A 444 14.02 -16.14 -10.18
N LEU A 445 13.63 -17.07 -11.05
CA LEU A 445 12.59 -16.86 -12.04
C LEU A 445 11.43 -17.83 -11.84
N VAL A 446 10.22 -17.33 -12.08
CA VAL A 446 9.04 -18.15 -12.31
C VAL A 446 8.74 -18.10 -13.79
N ILE A 447 8.61 -19.27 -14.42
CA ILE A 447 8.33 -19.38 -15.86
C ILE A 447 6.96 -19.99 -16.11
N ASP A 448 6.41 -19.71 -17.29
CA ASP A 448 5.16 -20.32 -17.74
C ASP A 448 5.32 -21.84 -17.89
N SER A 449 4.34 -22.59 -17.40
CA SER A 449 4.33 -24.06 -17.39
C SER A 449 4.47 -24.72 -18.76
N GLY A 450 4.18 -23.98 -19.84
CA GLY A 450 4.35 -24.43 -21.23
C GLY A 450 5.70 -24.07 -21.87
N THR A 451 6.58 -23.36 -21.14
CA THR A 451 7.83 -22.82 -21.67
C THR A 451 9.03 -23.66 -21.24
N VAL A 452 9.86 -24.05 -22.21
CA VAL A 452 11.19 -24.64 -21.94
C VAL A 452 12.23 -23.52 -22.02
N LEU A 453 12.69 -23.07 -20.87
CA LEU A 453 13.69 -22.01 -20.74
C LEU A 453 14.83 -22.51 -19.86
N ASP A 454 16.07 -22.34 -20.31
CA ASP A 454 17.27 -22.64 -19.54
C ASP A 454 18.04 -21.38 -19.15
N ALA A 455 18.96 -21.52 -18.21
CA ALA A 455 19.74 -20.41 -17.69
C ALA A 455 20.54 -19.70 -18.80
N SER A 456 21.05 -20.43 -19.80
CA SER A 456 21.87 -19.87 -20.87
C SER A 456 21.04 -18.94 -21.76
N ARG A 457 19.82 -19.34 -22.12
CA ARG A 457 18.89 -18.50 -22.89
C ARG A 457 18.49 -17.24 -22.13
N VAL A 458 18.25 -17.36 -20.82
CA VAL A 458 17.95 -16.21 -19.94
C VAL A 458 19.12 -15.23 -19.94
N LEU A 459 20.35 -15.72 -19.74
CA LEU A 459 21.52 -14.86 -19.72
C LEU A 459 21.82 -14.23 -21.09
N MET A 460 21.63 -14.96 -22.19
CA MET A 460 21.75 -14.38 -23.54
C MET A 460 20.74 -13.27 -23.81
N HIS A 461 19.55 -13.33 -23.18
CA HIS A 461 18.56 -12.26 -23.33
C HIS A 461 19.01 -10.92 -22.72
N LEU A 462 19.97 -10.94 -21.80
CA LEU A 462 20.57 -9.73 -21.23
C LEU A 462 21.62 -9.09 -22.14
N GLU A 463 22.06 -9.82 -23.19
CA GLU A 463 23.10 -9.34 -24.11
C GLU A 463 22.60 -8.13 -24.90
N GLY A 464 23.41 -7.08 -24.94
CA GLY A 464 23.06 -5.82 -25.58
C GLY A 464 22.13 -4.92 -24.76
N ALA A 465 21.40 -5.47 -23.78
CA ALA A 465 20.53 -4.70 -22.90
C ALA A 465 21.24 -4.22 -21.62
N LEU A 466 22.14 -5.05 -21.07
CA LEU A 466 22.84 -4.74 -19.81
C LEU A 466 24.35 -5.01 -19.93
N ALA A 467 25.13 -4.15 -19.25
CA ALA A 467 26.57 -4.36 -19.12
C ALA A 467 26.86 -5.69 -18.39
N LYS A 468 27.88 -6.41 -18.83
CA LYS A 468 28.17 -7.79 -18.40
C LYS A 468 28.41 -7.94 -16.89
N TYR A 469 28.93 -6.92 -16.21
CA TYR A 469 29.16 -6.95 -14.75
C TYR A 469 27.85 -6.98 -13.94
N LYS A 470 26.72 -6.57 -14.53
CA LYS A 470 25.38 -6.61 -13.93
C LYS A 470 24.71 -7.99 -14.08
N TRP A 471 25.21 -8.84 -14.94
CA TRP A 471 24.59 -10.14 -15.22
C TRP A 471 24.62 -11.03 -13.99
N PRO A 472 23.50 -11.68 -13.63
CA PRO A 472 23.51 -12.67 -12.57
C PRO A 472 24.48 -13.80 -12.92
N GLN A 473 25.27 -14.23 -11.96
CA GLN A 473 26.19 -15.37 -12.14
C GLN A 473 25.43 -16.69 -12.17
N ARG A 474 24.19 -16.69 -11.67
CA ARG A 474 23.37 -17.88 -11.56
C ARG A 474 21.88 -17.57 -11.82
N VAL A 475 21.19 -18.49 -12.49
CA VAL A 475 19.75 -18.46 -12.73
C VAL A 475 19.13 -19.70 -12.11
N VAL A 476 18.08 -19.54 -11.31
CA VAL A 476 17.33 -20.61 -10.64
C VAL A 476 15.86 -20.46 -11.00
N PHE A 477 15.18 -21.57 -11.22
CA PHE A 477 13.75 -21.60 -11.53
C PHE A 477 12.97 -22.14 -10.35
N TRP A 478 11.99 -21.35 -9.89
CA TRP A 478 11.08 -21.73 -8.80
C TRP A 478 9.64 -21.77 -9.27
N PRO A 479 8.76 -22.57 -8.63
CA PRO A 479 7.34 -22.61 -8.96
C PRO A 479 6.63 -21.28 -8.60
N GLU A 480 7.09 -20.59 -7.56
CA GLU A 480 6.57 -19.31 -7.10
C GLU A 480 7.64 -18.52 -6.32
N LEU A 481 7.53 -17.20 -6.28
CA LEU A 481 8.35 -16.36 -5.43
C LEU A 481 7.67 -16.13 -4.07
N PRO A 482 8.44 -16.12 -2.94
CA PRO A 482 7.89 -15.80 -1.63
C PRO A 482 7.40 -14.36 -1.60
N LYS A 483 6.16 -14.17 -1.15
CA LYS A 483 5.50 -12.86 -1.09
C LYS A 483 5.07 -12.55 0.34
N SER A 484 5.21 -11.29 0.72
CA SER A 484 4.64 -10.78 1.97
C SER A 484 3.12 -10.85 1.98
N GLY A 485 2.49 -10.65 3.13
CA GLY A 485 1.04 -10.53 3.25
C GLY A 485 0.42 -9.41 2.39
N TYR A 486 1.24 -8.53 1.82
CA TYR A 486 0.84 -7.46 0.89
C TYR A 486 1.07 -7.82 -0.59
N GLY A 487 1.46 -9.07 -0.89
CA GLY A 487 1.73 -9.52 -2.26
C GLY A 487 3.07 -9.05 -2.85
N LYS A 488 3.96 -8.46 -2.05
CA LYS A 488 5.30 -8.02 -2.47
C LYS A 488 6.29 -9.16 -2.34
N VAL A 489 7.14 -9.37 -3.36
CA VAL A 489 8.26 -10.31 -3.28
C VAL A 489 9.20 -9.92 -2.15
N THR A 490 9.52 -10.88 -1.29
CA THR A 490 10.36 -10.67 -0.11
C THR A 490 11.78 -11.14 -0.39
N LYS A 491 12.65 -10.24 -0.87
CA LYS A 491 14.06 -10.57 -1.24
C LYS A 491 14.85 -11.22 -0.10
N ARG A 492 14.60 -10.81 1.15
CA ARG A 492 15.23 -11.44 2.34
C ARG A 492 14.87 -12.93 2.43
N GLU A 493 13.61 -13.28 2.16
CA GLU A 493 13.14 -14.66 2.18
C GLU A 493 13.71 -15.45 0.99
N VAL A 494 13.80 -14.83 -0.18
CA VAL A 494 14.49 -15.42 -1.35
C VAL A 494 15.95 -15.75 -1.01
N LYS A 495 16.69 -14.81 -0.38
CA LYS A 495 18.08 -15.05 0.06
C LYS A 495 18.17 -16.20 1.06
N ARG A 496 17.26 -16.25 2.05
CA ARG A 496 17.23 -17.33 3.06
C ARG A 496 17.01 -18.70 2.41
N LEU A 497 16.01 -18.80 1.54
CA LEU A 497 15.69 -20.06 0.83
C LEU A 497 16.80 -20.51 -0.12
N LEU A 498 17.51 -19.58 -0.78
CA LEU A 498 18.67 -19.92 -1.59
C LEU A 498 19.80 -20.51 -0.74
N GLN A 499 20.03 -19.98 0.46
CA GLN A 499 21.06 -20.49 1.40
C GLN A 499 20.70 -21.88 1.95
N GLU A 500 19.43 -22.12 2.30
CA GLU A 500 18.97 -23.40 2.83
C GLU A 500 18.99 -24.52 1.79
N ASN A 501 18.69 -24.19 0.53
CA ASN A 501 18.71 -25.18 -0.56
C ASN A 501 20.11 -25.46 -1.12
N GLY A 502 21.16 -24.89 -0.50
CA GLY A 502 22.56 -25.11 -0.94
C GLY A 502 22.86 -24.58 -2.35
N THR A 503 22.03 -23.67 -2.80
CA THR A 503 22.08 -23.09 -4.15
C THR A 503 22.66 -21.68 -4.15
#